data_8eb5dd3281ced9235b0169b12fedf734
#
_entry.id   8eb5dd3281ced9235b0169b12fedf734
#
_cell.length_a   1.000
_cell.length_b   1.000
_cell.length_c   1.000
_cell.angle_alpha   90.00
_cell.angle_beta   90.00
_cell.angle_gamma   90.00
#
_symmetry.space_group_name_H-M   'P 1'
#
loop_
_entity.id
_entity.type
_entity.pdbx_description
1 polymer ?
#
loop_
_entity_poly.entity_id
_entity_poly.type
_entity_poly.pdbx_seq_one_letter_code
_entity_poly.pdbx_strand_id
1 'polypeptide(L)'
;MRTPLRRSPGHGLLSALAVSASLSCAGLLTMVPAQAGEVCTFLTPIGGNGSSPIVSKSVGAPKVTPFGMALGRTNWNTDFAVSQPYSNYKFFFTANSSDPNAKYPVQAYMKFTDGTSLQVVNESMNPPIGTGRMFGPFPAVPGKQASQMNFKVGASADPGAVGFSYRISVQGCTD
;
A
#
# COMPACT_ATOMS: atom_id res chain seq x y z
N MET A 1 59.64 -13.21 -42.60
CA MET A 1 61.10 -13.11 -42.28
C MET A 1 61.25 -13.46 -40.82
N ARG A 2 61.85 -14.64 -40.59
CA ARG A 2 62.91 -15.00 -39.65
C ARG A 2 62.73 -14.69 -38.17
N THR A 3 62.45 -15.77 -37.44
CA THR A 3 62.91 -16.05 -36.03
C THR A 3 64.44 -15.79 -35.85
N PRO A 4 64.97 -15.71 -34.63
CA PRO A 4 65.24 -16.93 -33.88
C PRO A 4 65.18 -16.88 -32.32
N LEU A 5 65.03 -18.10 -31.79
CA LEU A 5 65.32 -18.63 -30.48
C LEU A 5 66.59 -18.12 -29.76
N ARG A 6 66.59 -18.14 -28.40
CA ARG A 6 67.70 -18.68 -27.57
C ARG A 6 67.27 -19.09 -26.15
N ARG A 7 67.44 -20.28 -25.86
CA ARG A 7 67.81 -21.22 -24.82
C ARG A 7 68.26 -20.67 -23.45
N SER A 8 67.71 -21.30 -22.42
CA SER A 8 68.14 -21.86 -21.11
C SER A 8 69.64 -21.88 -20.80
N PRO A 9 70.14 -22.16 -19.60
CA PRO A 9 69.65 -22.95 -18.44
C PRO A 9 70.04 -22.40 -17.03
N GLY A 10 69.67 -23.11 -15.96
CA GLY A 10 70.36 -22.95 -14.66
C GLY A 10 69.57 -23.50 -13.47
N HIS A 11 70.04 -24.64 -12.99
CA HIS A 11 69.59 -25.38 -11.81
C HIS A 11 69.82 -24.64 -10.53
N GLY A 12 68.93 -24.83 -9.55
CA GLY A 12 69.15 -24.46 -8.15
C GLY A 12 68.10 -25.12 -7.25
N LEU A 13 68.37 -26.33 -6.80
CA LEU A 13 67.68 -26.97 -5.69
C LEU A 13 68.00 -26.23 -4.39
N LEU A 14 66.98 -25.77 -3.67
CA LEU A 14 67.06 -25.52 -2.24
C LEU A 14 65.71 -25.87 -1.62
N SER A 15 65.75 -26.94 -0.84
CA SER A 15 64.68 -27.39 0.03
C SER A 15 64.43 -26.36 1.10
N ALA A 16 63.19 -25.91 1.24
CA ALA A 16 62.74 -25.15 2.39
C ALA A 16 61.44 -25.74 2.93
N LEU A 17 61.54 -26.15 4.17
CA LEU A 17 60.48 -26.73 4.98
C LEU A 17 59.22 -25.87 4.98
N ALA A 18 58.11 -26.43 4.56
CA ALA A 18 56.81 -25.80 4.68
C ALA A 18 56.24 -26.05 6.08
N VAL A 19 56.25 -25.01 6.88
CA VAL A 19 55.49 -24.96 8.15
C VAL A 19 54.04 -24.69 7.77
N SER A 20 53.21 -25.71 7.90
CA SER A 20 51.77 -25.61 7.69
C SER A 20 51.11 -24.88 8.89
N ALA A 21 50.90 -23.59 8.78
CA ALA A 21 50.06 -22.83 9.70
C ALA A 21 48.59 -23.06 9.30
N SER A 22 47.90 -23.95 10.00
CA SER A 22 46.46 -24.13 9.91
C SER A 22 45.75 -22.91 10.52
N LEU A 23 45.37 -21.94 9.68
CA LEU A 23 44.44 -20.88 10.07
C LEU A 23 43.04 -21.50 10.26
N SER A 24 42.68 -21.74 11.51
CA SER A 24 41.31 -22.06 11.89
C SER A 24 40.46 -20.77 11.72
N CYS A 25 39.81 -20.60 10.58
CA CYS A 25 38.77 -19.61 10.39
C CYS A 25 37.56 -20.02 11.25
N ALA A 26 37.51 -19.52 12.50
CA ALA A 26 36.29 -19.51 13.29
C ALA A 26 35.30 -18.57 12.58
N GLY A 27 34.44 -19.12 11.72
CA GLY A 27 33.34 -18.38 11.10
C GLY A 27 32.39 -17.92 12.19
N LEU A 28 32.43 -16.63 12.52
CA LEU A 28 31.36 -15.97 13.24
C LEU A 28 30.11 -16.02 12.36
N LEU A 29 29.23 -16.99 12.61
CA LEU A 29 27.89 -17.01 12.08
C LEU A 29 27.15 -15.80 12.69
N THR A 30 27.18 -14.67 12.03
CA THR A 30 26.29 -13.54 12.34
C THR A 30 24.89 -14.03 12.06
N MET A 31 24.13 -14.37 13.11
CA MET A 31 22.70 -14.58 13.00
C MET A 31 22.09 -13.23 12.62
N VAL A 32 21.76 -13.06 11.35
CA VAL A 32 20.91 -11.96 10.91
C VAL A 32 19.53 -12.23 11.54
N PRO A 33 19.00 -11.34 12.40
CA PRO A 33 17.67 -11.53 12.94
C PRO A 33 16.70 -11.61 11.77
N ALA A 34 15.92 -12.68 11.69
CA ALA A 34 14.82 -12.78 10.75
C ALA A 34 13.86 -11.64 11.09
N GLN A 35 13.77 -10.64 10.22
CA GLN A 35 12.74 -9.60 10.33
C GLN A 35 11.39 -10.31 10.19
N ALA A 36 10.60 -10.28 11.25
CA ALA A 36 9.21 -10.71 11.18
C ALA A 36 8.53 -9.88 10.08
N GLY A 37 8.03 -10.54 9.06
CA GLY A 37 7.34 -9.87 7.96
C GLY A 37 6.04 -9.26 8.48
N GLU A 38 5.67 -8.11 7.93
CA GLU A 38 4.41 -7.44 8.23
C GLU A 38 3.22 -8.40 8.02
N VAL A 39 2.35 -8.54 9.03
CA VAL A 39 1.14 -9.35 8.98
C VAL A 39 -0.08 -8.44 8.85
N CYS A 40 -0.83 -8.58 7.76
CA CYS A 40 -1.99 -7.75 7.47
C CYS A 40 -3.30 -8.55 7.53
N THR A 41 -4.32 -7.97 8.14
CA THR A 41 -5.66 -8.52 8.24
C THR A 41 -6.68 -7.53 7.67
N PHE A 42 -7.66 -8.02 6.91
CA PHE A 42 -8.74 -7.19 6.42
C PHE A 42 -9.66 -6.76 7.56
N LEU A 43 -10.01 -5.47 7.57
CA LEU A 43 -10.98 -4.91 8.50
C LEU A 43 -12.41 -5.22 8.05
N THR A 44 -13.31 -5.35 9.02
CA THR A 44 -14.72 -5.64 8.77
C THR A 44 -15.49 -4.34 8.43
N PRO A 45 -16.22 -4.30 7.31
CA PRO A 45 -17.07 -3.15 6.99
C PRO A 45 -18.20 -2.99 8.01
N ILE A 46 -18.48 -1.74 8.40
CA ILE A 46 -19.60 -1.40 9.29
C ILE A 46 -20.88 -1.26 8.46
N GLY A 47 -21.96 -1.90 8.90
CA GLY A 47 -23.26 -1.84 8.21
C GLY A 47 -23.38 -2.70 6.96
N GLY A 48 -22.39 -3.56 6.69
CA GLY A 48 -22.47 -4.62 5.69
C GLY A 48 -23.13 -5.89 6.24
N ASN A 49 -23.39 -6.85 5.37
CA ASN A 49 -23.89 -8.18 5.76
C ASN A 49 -22.80 -9.10 6.35
N GLY A 50 -21.61 -8.57 6.65
CA GLY A 50 -20.53 -9.23 7.37
C GLY A 50 -19.77 -10.35 6.64
N SER A 51 -20.17 -10.70 5.42
CA SER A 51 -19.58 -11.86 4.70
C SER A 51 -18.35 -11.52 3.85
N SER A 52 -18.07 -10.24 3.59
CA SER A 52 -16.95 -9.82 2.75
C SER A 52 -16.25 -8.59 3.30
N PRO A 53 -14.91 -8.58 3.34
CA PRO A 53 -14.14 -7.38 3.67
C PRO A 53 -14.12 -6.35 2.52
N ILE A 54 -14.64 -6.71 1.35
CA ILE A 54 -14.67 -5.87 0.17
C ILE A 54 -16.08 -5.29 0.02
N VAL A 55 -16.16 -3.97 -0.03
CA VAL A 55 -17.42 -3.24 -0.25
C VAL A 55 -17.46 -2.71 -1.67
N SER A 56 -18.55 -3.02 -2.37
CA SER A 56 -18.85 -2.48 -3.70
C SER A 56 -19.86 -1.35 -3.59
N LYS A 57 -19.62 -0.25 -4.29
CA LYS A 57 -20.53 0.91 -4.35
C LYS A 57 -20.58 1.51 -5.74
N SER A 58 -21.64 2.25 -6.01
CA SER A 58 -21.80 3.03 -7.24
C SER A 58 -21.97 4.50 -6.88
N VAL A 59 -21.15 5.34 -7.48
CA VAL A 59 -21.25 6.80 -7.43
C VAL A 59 -22.16 7.20 -8.58
N GLY A 60 -23.30 7.79 -8.28
CA GLY A 60 -24.24 8.25 -9.30
C GLY A 60 -23.71 9.46 -10.07
N ALA A 61 -24.27 9.70 -11.26
CA ALA A 61 -24.02 10.92 -12.00
C ALA A 61 -24.46 12.15 -11.19
N PRO A 62 -23.77 13.29 -11.31
CA PRO A 62 -24.22 14.53 -10.70
C PRO A 62 -25.57 14.94 -11.32
N LYS A 63 -26.53 15.30 -10.47
CA LYS A 63 -27.83 15.84 -10.91
C LYS A 63 -27.73 17.35 -10.88
N VAL A 64 -27.83 17.97 -12.05
CA VAL A 64 -27.85 19.42 -12.20
C VAL A 64 -29.30 19.88 -12.27
N THR A 65 -29.70 20.81 -11.40
CA THR A 65 -31.00 21.46 -11.49
C THR A 65 -31.01 22.53 -12.57
N PRO A 66 -32.21 22.98 -13.03
CA PRO A 66 -32.32 24.11 -13.95
C PRO A 66 -31.65 25.40 -13.47
N PHE A 67 -31.36 25.49 -12.17
CA PHE A 67 -30.66 26.62 -11.54
C PHE A 67 -29.17 26.41 -11.35
N GLY A 68 -28.58 25.35 -11.94
CA GLY A 68 -27.13 25.06 -11.85
C GLY A 68 -26.66 24.46 -10.51
N MET A 69 -27.58 24.13 -9.60
CA MET A 69 -27.22 23.49 -8.33
C MET A 69 -27.17 21.97 -8.52
N ALA A 70 -26.06 21.37 -8.07
CA ALA A 70 -25.94 19.92 -7.99
C ALA A 70 -26.85 19.39 -6.88
N LEU A 71 -27.89 18.66 -7.24
CA LEU A 71 -28.73 17.92 -6.30
C LEU A 71 -28.39 16.43 -6.37
N GLY A 72 -28.41 15.78 -5.21
CA GLY A 72 -28.25 14.35 -5.11
C GLY A 72 -27.27 13.97 -3.99
N ARG A 73 -26.99 12.68 -3.93
CA ARG A 73 -26.02 12.17 -2.96
C ARG A 73 -24.63 12.66 -3.33
N THR A 74 -24.01 13.45 -2.45
CA THR A 74 -22.68 14.03 -2.64
C THR A 74 -21.58 13.24 -1.94
N ASN A 75 -21.96 12.15 -1.26
CA ASN A 75 -21.07 11.47 -0.34
C ASN A 75 -21.39 9.96 -0.27
N TRP A 76 -20.40 9.15 -0.58
CA TRP A 76 -20.42 7.68 -0.47
C TRP A 76 -19.39 7.25 0.56
N ASN A 77 -19.79 7.26 1.84
CA ASN A 77 -18.96 6.81 2.95
C ASN A 77 -19.00 5.29 3.09
N THR A 78 -17.84 4.73 3.43
CA THR A 78 -17.70 3.35 3.88
C THR A 78 -16.83 3.36 5.12
N ASP A 79 -17.32 2.83 6.21
CA ASP A 79 -16.60 2.70 7.47
C ASP A 79 -16.19 1.24 7.68
N PHE A 80 -14.99 1.05 8.23
CA PHE A 80 -14.42 -0.25 8.58
C PHE A 80 -14.06 -0.23 10.06
N ALA A 81 -14.49 -1.25 10.80
CA ALA A 81 -14.21 -1.36 12.23
C ALA A 81 -12.75 -1.75 12.48
N VAL A 82 -12.12 -1.07 13.43
CA VAL A 82 -10.80 -1.42 13.95
C VAL A 82 -11.02 -2.14 15.27
N SER A 83 -10.87 -3.48 15.28
CA SER A 83 -11.16 -4.35 16.41
C SER A 83 -9.97 -4.57 17.35
N GLN A 84 -8.77 -4.24 16.90
CA GLN A 84 -7.52 -4.37 17.67
C GLN A 84 -6.50 -3.33 17.22
N PRO A 85 -5.45 -3.06 18.00
CA PRO A 85 -4.37 -2.19 17.57
C PRO A 85 -3.61 -2.75 16.35
N TYR A 86 -3.24 -1.88 15.42
CA TYR A 86 -2.39 -2.17 14.29
C TYR A 86 -1.28 -1.11 14.20
N SER A 87 -0.13 -1.47 13.62
CA SER A 87 0.99 -0.54 13.40
C SER A 87 0.71 0.43 12.25
N ASN A 88 -0.04 -0.03 11.24
CA ASN A 88 -0.41 0.80 10.10
C ASN A 88 -1.68 0.29 9.38
N TYR A 89 -2.18 1.12 8.44
CA TYR A 89 -3.39 0.84 7.68
C TYR A 89 -3.18 1.08 6.19
N LYS A 90 -3.82 0.26 5.35
CA LYS A 90 -3.77 0.35 3.89
C LYS A 90 -5.19 0.27 3.32
N PHE A 91 -5.51 1.17 2.37
CA PHE A 91 -6.77 1.12 1.63
C PHE A 91 -6.50 0.60 0.22
N PHE A 92 -7.34 -0.30 -0.25
CA PHE A 92 -7.30 -0.83 -1.61
C PHE A 92 -8.56 -0.41 -2.36
N PHE A 93 -8.38 0.38 -3.39
CA PHE A 93 -9.45 1.00 -4.17
C PHE A 93 -9.33 0.61 -5.63
N THR A 94 -10.40 0.05 -6.21
CA THR A 94 -10.45 -0.35 -7.63
C THR A 94 -11.78 0.08 -8.22
N ALA A 95 -11.75 0.82 -9.33
CA ALA A 95 -12.94 1.13 -10.09
C ALA A 95 -13.23 -0.01 -11.09
N ASN A 96 -14.51 -0.39 -11.20
CA ASN A 96 -14.97 -1.37 -12.19
C ASN A 96 -15.39 -0.69 -13.50
N SER A 97 -15.98 0.49 -13.40
CA SER A 97 -16.34 1.32 -14.53
C SER A 97 -16.21 2.79 -14.14
N SER A 98 -15.85 3.66 -15.08
CA SER A 98 -15.80 5.09 -14.82
C SER A 98 -15.90 5.89 -16.13
N ASP A 99 -16.21 7.17 -16.01
CA ASP A 99 -15.95 8.15 -17.05
C ASP A 99 -14.44 8.47 -17.04
N PRO A 100 -13.71 8.23 -18.15
CA PRO A 100 -12.27 8.44 -18.20
C PRO A 100 -11.87 9.91 -18.07
N ASN A 101 -12.78 10.84 -18.31
CA ASN A 101 -12.52 12.27 -18.26
C ASN A 101 -12.91 12.92 -16.93
N ALA A 102 -13.75 12.28 -16.14
CA ALA A 102 -14.24 12.83 -14.90
C ALA A 102 -13.28 12.58 -13.73
N LYS A 103 -13.16 13.58 -12.86
CA LYS A 103 -12.42 13.48 -11.59
C LYS A 103 -13.40 13.45 -10.42
N TYR A 104 -13.07 12.64 -9.43
CA TYR A 104 -13.87 12.45 -8.23
C TYR A 104 -13.02 12.74 -6.99
N PRO A 105 -13.54 13.50 -6.00
CA PRO A 105 -12.85 13.67 -4.74
C PRO A 105 -12.87 12.36 -3.95
N VAL A 106 -11.68 11.92 -3.55
CA VAL A 106 -11.45 10.72 -2.74
C VAL A 106 -10.79 11.15 -1.44
N GLN A 107 -11.38 10.76 -0.33
CA GLN A 107 -10.91 11.09 1.00
C GLN A 107 -10.88 9.83 1.88
N ALA A 108 -9.91 9.75 2.78
CA ALA A 108 -9.90 8.73 3.82
C ALA A 108 -9.55 9.35 5.17
N TYR A 109 -10.11 8.77 6.21
CA TYR A 109 -9.96 9.25 7.58
C TYR A 109 -9.69 8.08 8.52
N MET A 110 -8.77 8.28 9.43
CA MET A 110 -8.59 7.47 10.63
C MET A 110 -9.39 8.13 11.75
N LYS A 111 -10.38 7.43 12.30
CA LYS A 111 -11.21 7.89 13.42
C LYS A 111 -10.74 7.22 14.71
N PHE A 112 -10.69 7.97 15.78
CA PHE A 112 -10.18 7.52 17.08
C PHE A 112 -11.28 7.33 18.12
N THR A 113 -10.97 6.56 19.16
CA THR A 113 -11.89 6.31 20.28
C THR A 113 -12.22 7.57 21.09
N ASP A 114 -11.36 8.59 21.02
CA ASP A 114 -11.56 9.91 21.65
C ASP A 114 -12.50 10.85 20.87
N GLY A 115 -13.10 10.36 19.78
CA GLY A 115 -13.99 11.13 18.92
C GLY A 115 -13.29 12.03 17.89
N THR A 116 -11.96 12.12 17.93
CA THR A 116 -11.19 12.87 16.91
C THR A 116 -10.97 12.06 15.64
N SER A 117 -10.55 12.73 14.57
CA SER A 117 -10.20 12.08 13.30
C SER A 117 -8.99 12.73 12.64
N LEU A 118 -8.23 11.93 11.88
CA LEU A 118 -7.13 12.37 11.03
C LEU A 118 -7.47 12.07 9.58
N GLN A 119 -7.43 13.07 8.72
CA GLN A 119 -7.52 12.87 7.28
C GLN A 119 -6.20 12.34 6.75
N VAL A 120 -6.21 11.16 6.14
CA VAL A 120 -5.01 10.48 5.61
C VAL A 120 -4.98 10.48 4.09
N VAL A 121 -6.11 10.68 3.41
CA VAL A 121 -6.21 10.87 1.97
C VAL A 121 -7.11 12.07 1.66
N ASN A 122 -6.69 12.91 0.74
CA ASN A 122 -7.48 14.01 0.20
C ASN A 122 -7.02 14.31 -1.24
N GLU A 123 -7.60 13.61 -2.19
CA GLU A 123 -7.21 13.71 -3.59
C GLU A 123 -8.44 13.86 -4.49
N SER A 124 -8.25 14.55 -5.62
CA SER A 124 -9.18 14.52 -6.74
C SER A 124 -8.54 13.74 -7.88
N MET A 125 -9.16 12.64 -8.30
CA MET A 125 -8.53 11.70 -9.22
C MET A 125 -9.52 11.07 -10.20
N ASN A 126 -9.00 10.65 -11.34
CA ASN A 126 -9.71 9.70 -12.20
C ASN A 126 -9.70 8.33 -11.50
N PRO A 127 -10.83 7.63 -11.46
CA PRO A 127 -10.89 6.30 -10.85
C PRO A 127 -9.96 5.30 -11.54
N PRO A 128 -9.24 4.44 -10.78
CA PRO A 128 -8.29 3.47 -11.33
C PRO A 128 -9.04 2.25 -11.88
N ILE A 129 -9.47 2.30 -13.14
CA ILE A 129 -10.23 1.23 -13.78
C ILE A 129 -9.38 -0.03 -13.91
N GLY A 130 -9.81 -1.12 -13.28
CA GLY A 130 -9.21 -2.46 -13.39
C GLY A 130 -7.83 -2.64 -12.78
N THR A 131 -7.10 -1.57 -12.49
CA THR A 131 -5.70 -1.65 -12.01
C THR A 131 -5.59 -1.64 -10.49
N GLY A 132 -6.56 -1.05 -9.81
CA GLY A 132 -6.51 -0.80 -8.38
C GLY A 132 -5.49 0.27 -7.97
N ARG A 133 -5.72 0.86 -6.82
CA ARG A 133 -4.80 1.77 -6.16
C ARG A 133 -4.75 1.46 -4.67
N MET A 134 -3.55 1.40 -4.14
CA MET A 134 -3.32 1.33 -2.71
C MET A 134 -2.99 2.73 -2.19
N PHE A 135 -3.63 3.11 -1.09
CA PHE A 135 -3.26 4.28 -0.29
C PHE A 135 -2.65 3.81 1.04
N GLY A 136 -1.57 4.44 1.44
CA GLY A 136 -0.80 4.08 2.62
C GLY A 136 0.52 3.38 2.28
N PRO A 137 1.19 2.73 3.24
CA PRO A 137 0.73 2.53 4.62
C PRO A 137 0.62 3.84 5.41
N PHE A 138 -0.46 3.98 6.19
CA PHE A 138 -0.64 5.08 7.14
C PHE A 138 -0.33 4.59 8.54
N PRO A 139 0.72 5.11 9.20
CA PRO A 139 1.10 4.66 10.53
C PRO A 139 0.01 4.97 11.56
N ALA A 140 -0.11 4.12 12.57
CA ALA A 140 -0.91 4.41 13.75
C ALA A 140 -0.41 5.69 14.43
N VAL A 141 -1.33 6.47 14.98
CA VAL A 141 -0.98 7.72 15.68
C VAL A 141 -0.59 7.40 17.12
N PRO A 142 0.63 7.76 17.57
CA PRO A 142 1.05 7.51 18.93
C PRO A 142 0.08 8.13 19.96
N GLY A 143 -0.27 7.36 20.97
CA GLY A 143 -1.18 7.80 22.02
C GLY A 143 -2.66 7.87 21.64
N LYS A 144 -3.03 7.49 20.42
CA LYS A 144 -4.42 7.43 19.96
C LYS A 144 -4.77 6.03 19.49
N GLN A 145 -5.93 5.53 19.88
CA GLN A 145 -6.44 4.27 19.39
C GLN A 145 -7.44 4.50 18.27
N ALA A 146 -7.13 3.98 17.08
CA ALA A 146 -8.07 3.98 15.98
C ALA A 146 -9.27 3.07 16.31
N SER A 147 -10.47 3.56 16.01
CA SER A 147 -11.73 2.81 16.17
C SER A 147 -12.35 2.46 14.83
N GLN A 148 -12.13 3.30 13.81
CA GLN A 148 -12.67 3.11 12.48
C GLN A 148 -11.73 3.69 11.43
N MET A 149 -11.73 3.05 10.25
CA MET A 149 -11.17 3.63 9.03
C MET A 149 -12.34 3.99 8.10
N ASN A 150 -12.39 5.26 7.66
CA ASN A 150 -13.44 5.76 6.77
C ASN A 150 -12.87 6.04 5.39
N PHE A 151 -13.57 5.59 4.36
CA PHE A 151 -13.28 5.93 2.96
C PHE A 151 -14.49 6.62 2.36
N LYS A 152 -14.25 7.76 1.72
CA LYS A 152 -15.29 8.61 1.17
C LYS A 152 -14.98 8.96 -0.28
N VAL A 153 -15.97 8.80 -1.15
CA VAL A 153 -15.93 9.29 -2.51
C VAL A 153 -17.02 10.36 -2.66
N GLY A 154 -16.68 11.50 -3.21
CA GLY A 154 -17.63 12.56 -3.52
C GLY A 154 -18.10 12.46 -4.98
N ALA A 155 -19.13 13.23 -5.33
CA ALA A 155 -19.55 13.39 -6.71
C ALA A 155 -18.48 14.14 -7.53
N SER A 156 -18.39 13.84 -8.82
CA SER A 156 -17.60 14.65 -9.74
C SER A 156 -18.13 16.09 -9.80
N ALA A 157 -17.23 17.04 -9.97
CA ALA A 157 -17.60 18.42 -10.30
C ALA A 157 -17.95 18.61 -11.78
N ASP A 158 -17.66 17.63 -12.64
CA ASP A 158 -18.01 17.64 -14.06
C ASP A 158 -19.47 17.26 -14.24
N PRO A 159 -20.32 18.18 -14.77
CA PRO A 159 -21.73 17.90 -15.03
C PRO A 159 -21.97 16.77 -16.05
N GLY A 160 -21.00 16.49 -16.92
CA GLY A 160 -21.03 15.42 -17.91
C GLY A 160 -20.66 14.04 -17.35
N ALA A 161 -20.21 13.96 -16.10
CA ALA A 161 -19.81 12.70 -15.50
C ALA A 161 -20.99 11.72 -15.38
N VAL A 162 -20.78 10.50 -15.83
CA VAL A 162 -21.80 9.43 -15.76
C VAL A 162 -21.75 8.65 -14.44
N GLY A 163 -20.80 8.98 -13.57
CA GLY A 163 -20.54 8.23 -12.35
C GLY A 163 -19.66 7.01 -12.58
N PHE A 164 -19.44 6.22 -11.52
CA PHE A 164 -18.66 4.98 -11.60
C PHE A 164 -19.01 3.99 -10.49
N SER A 165 -18.68 2.74 -10.71
CA SER A 165 -18.74 1.72 -9.67
C SER A 165 -17.32 1.36 -9.19
N TYR A 166 -17.18 1.10 -7.89
CA TYR A 166 -15.89 0.80 -7.31
C TYR A 166 -15.97 -0.27 -6.22
N ARG A 167 -14.82 -0.82 -5.90
CA ARG A 167 -14.59 -1.67 -4.73
C ARG A 167 -13.58 -1.03 -3.81
N ILE A 168 -13.80 -1.19 -2.52
CA ILE A 168 -12.90 -0.73 -1.46
C ILE A 168 -12.76 -1.79 -0.38
N SER A 169 -11.55 -2.00 0.10
CA SER A 169 -11.22 -2.75 1.30
C SER A 169 -10.13 -2.06 2.08
N VAL A 170 -10.02 -2.40 3.36
CA VAL A 170 -8.98 -1.85 4.24
C VAL A 170 -8.29 -2.99 4.97
N GLN A 171 -6.98 -2.88 5.11
CA GLN A 171 -6.17 -3.76 5.96
C GLN A 171 -5.59 -2.97 7.12
N GLY A 172 -5.54 -3.60 8.29
CA GLY A 172 -4.69 -3.24 9.40
C GLY A 172 -3.51 -4.20 9.47
N CYS A 173 -2.30 -3.68 9.64
CA CYS A 173 -1.08 -4.46 9.64
C CYS A 173 -0.31 -4.31 10.95
N THR A 174 0.37 -5.37 11.37
CA THR A 174 1.28 -5.42 12.53
C THR A 174 2.66 -5.82 12.06
N ASP A 175 3.68 -5.29 12.70
CA ASP A 175 5.10 -5.64 12.50
C ASP A 175 5.45 -6.91 13.26
#